data_abc64914e315987e18aeffcc570473a3
#
_entry.id   abc64914e315987e18aeffcc570473a3
#
_cell.length_a   1.000
_cell.length_b   1.000
_cell.length_c   1.000
_cell.angle_alpha   90.00
_cell.angle_beta   90.00
_cell.angle_gamma   90.00
#
_symmetry.space_group_name_H-M   'P 1'
#
loop_
_entity.id
_entity.type
_entity.pdbx_description
1 polymer ?
#
loop_
_entity_poly.entity_id
_entity_poly.type
_entity_poly.pdbx_seq_one_letter_code
_entity_poly.pdbx_strand_id
1 'polypeptide(L)'
;MINWIKKKLTGILVRYLTAKVRNYEPFAVSEPEILETVLQIADVILVEGNQRFSAAVKYLTRSTWSHAAIYVGRASNLGNLPDGTPAVIEADLENGVIAVPLSKYEGFNTRICRPAGLNKSERREVVQFMVDSLGMNYDLKNVIDLARYLIPTPPVPNRWRRSMLALGSGDPTRVICSTRIAQAFQSVAYPILPRIERLTEKKCEQCHETVREILHIRHHSLFTPRDFDVSPYFEIIKPTIQRGFDHRQLTWNETAVRS
;
A
#
# COMPACT_ATOMS: atom_id res chain seq x y z
N MET A 1 36.69 3.62 7.69
CA MET A 1 36.77 3.15 6.30
C MET A 1 35.61 2.22 5.93
N ILE A 2 35.36 1.17 6.66
CA ILE A 2 34.25 0.17 6.40
C ILE A 2 32.87 0.83 6.33
N ASN A 3 32.52 1.76 7.22
CA ASN A 3 31.22 2.43 7.23
C ASN A 3 31.00 3.34 6.01
N TRP A 4 32.05 3.98 5.50
CA TRP A 4 31.98 4.82 4.29
C TRP A 4 31.72 3.96 3.04
N ILE A 5 32.41 2.82 2.91
CA ILE A 5 32.23 1.87 1.81
C ILE A 5 30.81 1.30 1.85
N LYS A 6 30.32 0.89 3.02
CA LYS A 6 28.92 0.42 3.19
C LYS A 6 27.93 1.50 2.75
N LYS A 7 28.08 2.74 3.19
CA LYS A 7 27.19 3.85 2.81
C LYS A 7 27.20 4.11 1.30
N LYS A 8 28.37 4.04 0.65
CA LYS A 8 28.50 4.22 -0.80
C LYS A 8 27.85 3.07 -1.58
N LEU A 9 28.06 1.81 -1.16
CA LEU A 9 27.43 0.64 -1.77
C LEU A 9 25.91 0.65 -1.61
N THR A 10 25.41 1.01 -0.44
CA THR A 10 23.97 1.17 -0.20
C THR A 10 23.36 2.25 -1.09
N GLY A 11 24.05 3.41 -1.27
CA GLY A 11 23.57 4.45 -2.16
C GLY A 11 23.51 4.02 -3.63
N ILE A 12 24.49 3.24 -4.10
CA ILE A 12 24.47 2.66 -5.47
C ILE A 12 23.29 1.68 -5.62
N LEU A 13 23.09 0.83 -4.61
CA LEU A 13 21.99 -0.13 -4.61
C LEU A 13 20.61 0.55 -4.62
N VAL A 14 20.40 1.53 -3.74
CA VAL A 14 19.16 2.32 -3.70
C VAL A 14 18.90 2.96 -5.07
N ARG A 15 19.92 3.62 -5.65
CA ARG A 15 19.83 4.23 -6.99
C ARG A 15 19.49 3.21 -8.09
N TYR A 16 19.99 1.98 -7.99
CA TYR A 16 19.63 0.91 -8.92
C TYR A 16 18.20 0.47 -8.76
N LEU A 17 17.73 0.36 -7.51
CA LEU A 17 16.38 -0.09 -7.16
C LEU A 17 15.30 0.96 -7.52
N THR A 18 15.61 2.24 -7.34
CA THR A 18 14.70 3.35 -7.65
C THR A 18 14.70 3.73 -9.14
N ALA A 19 15.60 3.15 -9.95
CA ALA A 19 15.60 3.39 -11.39
C ALA A 19 14.30 2.92 -12.04
N LYS A 20 13.74 3.77 -12.91
CA LYS A 20 12.52 3.49 -13.66
C LYS A 20 12.74 2.32 -14.64
N VAL A 21 11.72 1.47 -14.78
CA VAL A 21 11.66 0.43 -15.80
C VAL A 21 11.27 1.10 -17.13
N ARG A 22 12.02 0.81 -18.19
CA ARG A 22 11.63 1.24 -19.55
C ARG A 22 10.34 0.52 -19.95
N ASN A 23 9.44 1.19 -20.66
CA ASN A 23 8.17 0.62 -21.17
C ASN A 23 7.11 0.34 -20.09
N TYR A 24 7.00 1.21 -19.08
CA TYR A 24 5.83 1.20 -18.22
C TYR A 24 4.70 2.01 -18.87
N GLU A 25 3.60 1.34 -19.19
CA GLU A 25 2.37 1.96 -19.67
C GLU A 25 1.25 1.66 -18.65
N PRO A 26 0.69 2.69 -17.99
CA PRO A 26 -0.39 2.48 -17.03
C PRO A 26 -1.70 2.15 -17.74
N PHE A 27 -2.46 1.17 -17.22
CA PHE A 27 -3.74 0.75 -17.82
C PHE A 27 -4.88 1.73 -17.58
N ALA A 28 -4.90 2.38 -16.42
CA ALA A 28 -5.97 3.28 -16.01
C ALA A 28 -5.41 4.40 -15.15
N VAL A 29 -5.16 5.55 -15.79
CA VAL A 29 -4.71 6.75 -15.10
C VAL A 29 -5.93 7.52 -14.62
N SER A 30 -5.93 7.91 -13.35
CA SER A 30 -6.87 8.90 -12.84
C SER A 30 -6.14 10.20 -12.61
N GLU A 31 -6.69 11.28 -13.12
CA GLU A 31 -6.17 12.61 -12.88
C GLU A 31 -6.26 12.95 -11.38
N PRO A 32 -5.28 13.65 -10.79
CA PRO A 32 -5.27 14.00 -9.36
C PRO A 32 -6.52 14.75 -8.92
N GLU A 33 -7.04 15.64 -9.76
CA GLU A 33 -8.25 16.41 -9.54
C GLU A 33 -9.48 15.50 -9.43
N ILE A 34 -9.53 14.46 -10.24
CA ILE A 34 -10.60 13.45 -10.22
C ILE A 34 -10.49 12.59 -8.94
N LEU A 35 -9.27 12.19 -8.58
CA LEU A 35 -9.03 11.45 -7.34
C LEU A 35 -9.48 12.27 -6.13
N GLU A 36 -9.12 13.56 -6.06
CA GLU A 36 -9.48 14.42 -4.94
C GLU A 36 -10.99 14.53 -4.74
N THR A 37 -11.79 14.54 -5.81
CA THR A 37 -13.26 14.65 -5.69
C THR A 37 -13.92 13.50 -4.93
N VAL A 38 -13.26 12.34 -4.89
CA VAL A 38 -13.83 11.12 -4.27
C VAL A 38 -13.07 10.66 -3.03
N LEU A 39 -11.84 11.15 -2.82
CA LEU A 39 -11.02 10.78 -1.68
C LEU A 39 -11.59 11.29 -0.35
N GLN A 40 -11.46 10.45 0.68
CA GLN A 40 -11.75 10.79 2.07
C GLN A 40 -10.50 10.56 2.92
N ILE A 41 -10.37 11.32 4.00
CA ILE A 41 -9.26 11.11 4.95
C ILE A 41 -9.22 9.65 5.41
N ALA A 42 -8.02 9.11 5.58
CA ALA A 42 -7.73 7.71 5.86
C ALA A 42 -8.03 6.72 4.70
N ASP A 43 -8.37 7.18 3.49
CA ASP A 43 -8.36 6.31 2.32
C ASP A 43 -6.92 5.90 1.99
N VAL A 44 -6.73 4.61 1.68
CA VAL A 44 -5.43 4.08 1.24
C VAL A 44 -5.40 4.11 -0.29
N ILE A 45 -4.37 4.76 -0.84
CA ILE A 45 -4.13 4.80 -2.27
C ILE A 45 -3.06 3.76 -2.59
N LEU A 46 -3.43 2.74 -3.35
CA LEU A 46 -2.51 1.77 -3.91
C LEU A 46 -1.99 2.29 -5.25
N VAL A 47 -0.71 2.09 -5.49
CA VAL A 47 -0.05 2.58 -6.70
C VAL A 47 0.71 1.46 -7.38
N GLU A 48 0.56 1.38 -8.69
CA GLU A 48 1.41 0.56 -9.53
C GLU A 48 2.70 1.32 -9.84
N GLY A 49 3.74 1.08 -9.06
CA GLY A 49 5.03 1.73 -9.26
C GLY A 49 5.75 1.22 -10.52
N ASN A 50 6.57 2.10 -11.10
CA ASN A 50 7.34 1.85 -12.32
C ASN A 50 8.84 1.68 -12.08
N GLN A 51 9.27 1.53 -10.83
CA GLN A 51 10.67 1.31 -10.46
C GLN A 51 11.01 -0.19 -10.45
N ARG A 52 12.30 -0.52 -10.51
CA ARG A 52 12.78 -1.92 -10.42
C ARG A 52 12.36 -2.58 -9.10
N PHE A 53 12.43 -1.84 -8.00
CA PHE A 53 11.90 -2.29 -6.71
C PHE A 53 10.42 -2.68 -6.80
N SER A 54 9.62 -1.86 -7.46
CA SER A 54 8.20 -2.12 -7.67
C SER A 54 7.96 -3.44 -8.41
N ALA A 55 8.81 -3.77 -9.40
CA ALA A 55 8.73 -5.04 -10.12
C ALA A 55 8.95 -6.24 -9.19
N ALA A 56 9.92 -6.15 -8.25
CA ALA A 56 10.15 -7.20 -7.26
C ALA A 56 8.96 -7.37 -6.31
N VAL A 57 8.41 -6.27 -5.80
CA VAL A 57 7.22 -6.30 -4.94
C VAL A 57 6.03 -6.93 -5.68
N LYS A 58 5.74 -6.49 -6.91
CA LYS A 58 4.66 -7.04 -7.75
C LYS A 58 4.83 -8.57 -7.94
N TYR A 59 6.03 -9.01 -8.26
CA TYR A 59 6.32 -10.44 -8.43
C TYR A 59 6.09 -11.25 -7.15
N LEU A 60 6.63 -10.79 -6.01
CA LEU A 60 6.54 -11.50 -4.72
C LEU A 60 5.13 -11.52 -4.16
N THR A 61 4.38 -10.42 -4.29
CA THR A 61 3.01 -10.31 -3.81
C THR A 61 1.99 -10.87 -4.79
N ARG A 62 2.39 -11.15 -6.04
CA ARG A 62 1.49 -11.49 -7.15
C ARG A 62 0.35 -10.47 -7.29
N SER A 63 0.71 -9.22 -7.30
CA SER A 63 -0.21 -8.11 -7.37
C SER A 63 0.29 -7.04 -8.32
N THR A 64 -0.61 -6.26 -8.86
CA THR A 64 -0.30 -5.04 -9.59
C THR A 64 0.26 -3.96 -8.67
N TRP A 65 -0.14 -3.98 -7.40
CA TRP A 65 0.17 -2.94 -6.43
C TRP A 65 1.53 -3.17 -5.77
N SER A 66 2.40 -2.20 -5.90
CA SER A 66 3.74 -2.24 -5.34
C SER A 66 4.00 -1.17 -4.28
N HIS A 67 3.11 -0.18 -4.17
CA HIS A 67 3.23 0.91 -3.22
C HIS A 67 1.86 1.27 -2.63
N ALA A 68 1.87 1.87 -1.43
CA ALA A 68 0.70 2.35 -0.74
C ALA A 68 0.99 3.69 -0.08
N ALA A 69 0.03 4.60 -0.13
CA ALA A 69 0.03 5.87 0.56
C ALA A 69 -1.33 6.08 1.22
N ILE A 70 -1.41 6.96 2.22
CA ILE A 70 -2.67 7.29 2.89
C ILE A 70 -3.03 8.74 2.62
N TYR A 71 -4.28 9.00 2.25
CA TYR A 71 -4.77 10.36 2.04
C TYR A 71 -5.08 11.02 3.38
N VAL A 72 -4.50 12.19 3.59
CA VAL A 72 -4.61 12.93 4.86
C VAL A 72 -5.43 14.22 4.74
N GLY A 73 -5.99 14.48 3.57
CA GLY A 73 -6.73 15.71 3.27
C GLY A 73 -5.83 16.79 2.70
N ARG A 74 -6.22 18.04 2.91
CA ARG A 74 -5.41 19.19 2.49
C ARG A 74 -4.36 19.53 3.53
N ALA A 75 -3.14 19.76 3.08
CA ALA A 75 -2.00 20.09 3.94
C ALA A 75 -2.29 21.35 4.79
N SER A 76 -1.95 21.26 6.06
CA SER A 76 -1.85 22.37 6.99
C SER A 76 -0.64 22.10 7.89
N ASN A 77 0.42 22.89 7.74
CA ASN A 77 1.71 22.67 8.39
C ASN A 77 2.25 21.23 8.21
N LEU A 78 2.08 20.66 7.03
CA LEU A 78 2.43 19.27 6.74
C LEU A 78 3.76 19.18 5.97
N GLY A 79 4.86 19.04 6.69
CA GLY A 79 6.21 18.99 6.11
C GLY A 79 6.53 20.26 5.31
N ASN A 80 6.99 20.08 4.06
CA ASN A 80 7.35 21.21 3.17
C ASN A 80 6.24 21.52 2.14
N LEU A 81 5.03 21.00 2.34
CA LEU A 81 3.92 21.24 1.41
C LEU A 81 3.27 22.60 1.66
N PRO A 82 2.92 23.34 0.58
CA PRO A 82 2.10 24.54 0.71
C PRO A 82 0.75 24.21 1.35
N ASP A 83 0.25 25.08 2.22
CA ASP A 83 -1.05 24.92 2.83
C ASP A 83 -2.16 24.82 1.76
N GLY A 84 -3.14 23.98 2.02
CA GLY A 84 -4.22 23.71 1.11
C GLY A 84 -3.92 22.69 0.00
N THR A 85 -2.68 22.20 -0.11
CA THR A 85 -2.33 21.16 -1.10
C THR A 85 -2.97 19.82 -0.72
N PRO A 86 -3.69 19.14 -1.63
CA PRO A 86 -4.12 17.75 -1.41
C PRO A 86 -2.92 16.85 -1.14
N ALA A 87 -2.87 16.22 0.02
CA ALA A 87 -1.67 15.56 0.52
C ALA A 87 -1.90 14.09 0.87
N VAL A 88 -0.87 13.31 0.67
CA VAL A 88 -0.76 11.93 1.11
C VAL A 88 0.50 11.74 1.93
N ILE A 89 0.48 10.78 2.86
CA ILE A 89 1.67 10.35 3.59
C ILE A 89 2.04 8.96 3.08
N GLU A 90 3.30 8.80 2.74
CA GLU A 90 3.87 7.55 2.28
C GLU A 90 5.18 7.25 3.00
N ALA A 91 5.64 6.02 2.91
CA ALA A 91 6.97 5.64 3.32
C ALA A 91 7.80 5.28 2.08
N ASP A 92 8.88 5.97 1.90
CA ASP A 92 9.79 5.89 0.75
C ASP A 92 11.14 5.33 1.19
N LEU A 93 11.88 4.72 0.25
CA LEU A 93 13.15 4.05 0.55
C LEU A 93 14.29 5.03 0.89
N GLU A 94 14.25 6.24 0.34
CA GLU A 94 15.31 7.22 0.46
C GLU A 94 15.06 8.19 1.61
N ASN A 95 13.80 8.61 1.79
CA ASN A 95 13.41 9.71 2.65
C ASN A 95 12.62 9.28 3.89
N GLY A 96 12.32 7.97 4.04
CA GLY A 96 11.50 7.48 5.16
C GLY A 96 10.04 7.86 5.01
N VAL A 97 9.39 8.24 6.11
CA VAL A 97 7.98 8.67 6.11
C VAL A 97 7.90 10.15 5.76
N ILE A 98 7.26 10.43 4.64
CA ILE A 98 7.15 11.79 4.08
C ILE A 98 5.72 12.13 3.67
N ALA A 99 5.40 13.42 3.73
CA ALA A 99 4.21 13.97 3.12
C ALA A 99 4.55 14.45 1.69
N VAL A 100 3.71 14.07 0.74
CA VAL A 100 3.86 14.45 -0.67
C VAL A 100 2.52 14.90 -1.24
N PRO A 101 2.52 15.75 -2.29
CA PRO A 101 1.27 16.16 -2.93
C PRO A 101 0.63 14.97 -3.65
N LEU A 102 -0.70 14.93 -3.71
CA LEU A 102 -1.46 13.91 -4.43
C LEU A 102 -1.05 13.84 -5.92
N SER A 103 -0.68 14.99 -6.51
CA SER A 103 -0.19 15.10 -7.89
C SER A 103 1.09 14.30 -8.18
N LYS A 104 1.82 13.84 -7.15
CA LYS A 104 2.94 12.91 -7.32
C LYS A 104 2.53 11.65 -8.08
N TYR A 105 1.27 11.24 -7.95
CA TYR A 105 0.74 10.03 -8.59
C TYR A 105 0.06 10.27 -9.93
N GLU A 106 0.18 11.47 -10.48
CA GLU A 106 -0.22 11.75 -11.85
C GLU A 106 0.49 10.79 -12.83
N GLY A 107 -0.25 10.24 -13.77
CA GLY A 107 0.28 9.26 -14.73
C GLY A 107 0.50 7.85 -14.18
N PHE A 108 0.10 7.55 -12.93
CA PHE A 108 0.16 6.20 -12.38
C PHE A 108 -1.21 5.51 -12.39
N ASN A 109 -1.19 4.20 -12.53
CA ASN A 109 -2.36 3.38 -12.21
C ASN A 109 -2.54 3.37 -10.70
N THR A 110 -3.71 3.80 -10.22
CA THR A 110 -4.01 3.91 -8.79
C THR A 110 -5.32 3.21 -8.44
N ARG A 111 -5.46 2.83 -7.17
CA ARG A 111 -6.68 2.28 -6.60
C ARG A 111 -6.93 2.85 -5.21
N ILE A 112 -8.15 3.29 -4.97
CA ILE A 112 -8.56 3.78 -3.66
C ILE A 112 -9.20 2.62 -2.90
N CYS A 113 -8.66 2.33 -1.72
CA CYS A 113 -9.20 1.38 -0.75
C CYS A 113 -9.69 2.18 0.45
N ARG A 114 -11.02 2.23 0.65
CA ARG A 114 -11.68 2.97 1.72
C ARG A 114 -12.00 2.06 2.89
N PRO A 115 -11.52 2.37 4.10
CA PRO A 115 -11.89 1.61 5.29
C PRO A 115 -13.39 1.76 5.56
N ALA A 116 -14.12 0.63 5.57
CA ALA A 116 -15.55 0.60 5.84
C ALA A 116 -15.81 0.74 7.35
N GLY A 117 -16.84 1.49 7.72
CA GLY A 117 -17.29 1.57 9.11
C GLY A 117 -16.47 2.43 10.07
N LEU A 118 -15.31 2.98 9.67
CA LEU A 118 -14.57 3.93 10.52
C LEU A 118 -15.35 5.24 10.67
N ASN A 119 -15.54 5.67 11.91
CA ASN A 119 -16.14 6.96 12.22
C ASN A 119 -15.14 8.12 12.00
N LYS A 120 -15.61 9.35 12.11
CA LYS A 120 -14.78 10.54 11.87
C LYS A 120 -13.64 10.70 12.87
N SER A 121 -13.79 10.25 14.11
CA SER A 121 -12.71 10.31 15.12
C SER A 121 -11.62 9.32 14.78
N GLU A 122 -11.99 8.05 14.55
CA GLU A 122 -11.05 6.99 14.20
C GLU A 122 -10.25 7.32 12.92
N ARG A 123 -10.92 7.90 11.90
CA ARG A 123 -10.21 8.38 10.69
C ARG A 123 -9.16 9.45 11.01
N ARG A 124 -9.47 10.38 11.92
CA ARG A 124 -8.51 11.39 12.37
C ARG A 124 -7.37 10.79 13.16
N GLU A 125 -7.64 9.81 14.01
CA GLU A 125 -6.62 9.10 14.79
C GLU A 125 -5.64 8.34 13.88
N VAL A 126 -6.15 7.65 12.85
CA VAL A 126 -5.32 6.99 11.82
C VAL A 126 -4.44 8.01 11.10
N VAL A 127 -5.01 9.14 10.68
CA VAL A 127 -4.25 10.21 10.01
C VAL A 127 -3.23 10.82 10.96
N GLN A 128 -3.59 11.10 12.21
CA GLN A 128 -2.69 11.67 13.21
C GLN A 128 -1.49 10.76 13.46
N PHE A 129 -1.71 9.44 13.58
CA PHE A 129 -0.63 8.46 13.71
C PHE A 129 0.37 8.56 12.53
N MET A 130 -0.11 8.77 11.32
CA MET A 130 0.76 8.92 10.15
C MET A 130 1.49 10.27 10.16
N VAL A 131 0.82 11.35 10.57
CA VAL A 131 1.45 12.68 10.74
C VAL A 131 2.55 12.62 11.79
N ASP A 132 2.31 12.00 12.93
CA ASP A 132 3.31 11.83 14.01
C ASP A 132 4.50 10.95 13.57
N SER A 133 4.32 10.18 12.51
CA SER A 133 5.38 9.34 11.92
C SER A 133 6.28 10.08 10.93
N LEU A 134 5.96 11.32 10.55
CA LEU A 134 6.76 12.07 9.58
C LEU A 134 8.21 12.26 10.05
N GLY A 135 9.13 12.12 9.10
CA GLY A 135 10.57 12.22 9.36
C GLY A 135 11.20 10.97 9.98
N MET A 136 10.42 9.93 10.27
CA MET A 136 11.00 8.65 10.72
C MET A 136 11.77 8.00 9.56
N ASN A 137 13.05 7.74 9.83
CA ASN A 137 13.94 7.05 8.87
C ASN A 137 13.78 5.53 8.99
N TYR A 138 14.04 4.84 7.88
CA TYR A 138 14.07 3.39 7.84
C TYR A 138 15.49 2.83 7.89
N ASP A 139 15.64 1.67 8.53
CA ASP A 139 16.91 0.95 8.48
C ASP A 139 17.10 0.32 7.08
N LEU A 140 18.07 0.85 6.34
CA LEU A 140 18.42 0.40 4.98
C LEU A 140 18.87 -1.07 4.90
N LYS A 141 19.07 -1.76 6.03
CA LYS A 141 19.39 -3.21 6.03
C LYS A 141 18.30 -4.02 5.32
N ASN A 142 17.03 -3.60 5.47
CA ASN A 142 15.90 -4.27 4.84
C ASN A 142 15.87 -4.10 3.31
N VAL A 143 16.45 -3.02 2.78
CA VAL A 143 16.56 -2.76 1.34
C VAL A 143 17.54 -3.74 0.68
N ILE A 144 18.63 -4.07 1.37
CA ILE A 144 19.65 -5.02 0.87
C ILE A 144 19.07 -6.42 0.75
N ASP A 145 18.25 -6.83 1.71
CA ASP A 145 17.60 -8.14 1.67
C ASP A 145 16.60 -8.26 0.54
N LEU A 146 15.87 -7.18 0.24
CA LEU A 146 14.94 -7.17 -0.89
C LEU A 146 15.67 -7.15 -2.24
N ALA A 147 16.84 -6.54 -2.33
CA ALA A 147 17.68 -6.57 -3.55
C ALA A 147 18.09 -7.99 -3.96
N ARG A 148 18.17 -8.92 -3.00
CA ARG A 148 18.45 -10.34 -3.29
C ARG A 148 17.39 -10.97 -4.18
N TYR A 149 16.15 -10.47 -4.15
CA TYR A 149 15.04 -10.96 -4.99
C TYR A 149 15.03 -10.37 -6.41
N LEU A 150 15.84 -9.34 -6.69
CA LEU A 150 16.05 -8.82 -8.03
C LEU A 150 17.09 -9.61 -8.82
N ILE A 151 17.87 -10.45 -8.14
CA ILE A 151 18.74 -11.42 -8.79
C ILE A 151 17.84 -12.58 -9.27
N PRO A 152 18.03 -13.15 -10.48
CA PRO A 152 17.24 -14.24 -10.98
C PRO A 152 17.16 -15.37 -9.95
N THR A 153 16.07 -15.46 -9.23
CA THR A 153 15.86 -16.49 -8.21
C THR A 153 15.04 -17.63 -8.79
N PRO A 154 15.32 -18.89 -8.39
CA PRO A 154 14.50 -20.01 -8.78
C PRO A 154 13.03 -19.82 -8.30
N PRO A 155 12.05 -20.44 -8.95
CA PRO A 155 10.62 -20.28 -8.62
C PRO A 155 10.38 -20.68 -7.17
N VAL A 156 9.93 -19.70 -6.36
CA VAL A 156 9.66 -19.89 -4.93
C VAL A 156 8.24 -20.44 -4.74
N PRO A 157 8.05 -21.55 -3.97
CA PRO A 157 6.74 -22.07 -3.62
C PRO A 157 5.85 -21.02 -2.94
N ASN A 158 4.54 -21.01 -3.25
CA ASN A 158 3.60 -19.98 -2.77
C ASN A 158 3.57 -19.82 -1.25
N ARG A 159 3.69 -20.94 -0.53
CA ARG A 159 3.70 -20.97 0.96
C ARG A 159 4.88 -20.23 1.58
N TRP A 160 6.00 -20.10 0.85
CA TRP A 160 7.25 -19.50 1.35
C TRP A 160 7.40 -18.04 0.95
N ARG A 161 6.65 -17.57 -0.05
CA ARG A 161 6.78 -16.21 -0.58
C ARG A 161 6.55 -15.13 0.47
N ARG A 162 5.49 -15.29 1.29
CA ARG A 162 5.22 -14.34 2.40
C ARG A 162 6.26 -14.43 3.50
N SER A 163 6.72 -15.64 3.84
CA SER A 163 7.79 -15.84 4.81
C SER A 163 9.12 -15.29 4.30
N MET A 164 9.38 -15.35 3.00
CA MET A 164 10.61 -14.81 2.40
C MET A 164 10.62 -13.29 2.34
N LEU A 165 9.45 -12.63 2.27
CA LEU A 165 9.33 -11.18 2.51
C LEU A 165 9.71 -10.82 3.95
N ALA A 166 9.67 -11.78 4.86
CA ALA A 166 10.00 -11.65 6.27
C ALA A 166 11.38 -12.22 6.65
N LEU A 167 12.11 -12.89 5.74
CA LEU A 167 13.40 -13.54 6.01
C LEU A 167 14.57 -12.68 5.54
N GLY A 168 15.21 -11.98 6.43
CA GLY A 168 16.42 -11.24 6.05
C GLY A 168 17.34 -10.85 7.19
N SER A 169 16.89 -10.55 8.38
CA SER A 169 17.77 -10.00 9.42
C SER A 169 17.29 -10.31 10.85
N GLY A 170 16.41 -11.29 11.02
CA GLY A 170 15.69 -11.49 12.28
C GLY A 170 14.53 -10.49 12.46
N ASP A 171 14.50 -9.42 11.67
CA ASP A 171 13.35 -8.53 11.52
C ASP A 171 12.70 -8.77 10.15
N PRO A 172 11.36 -8.95 10.09
CA PRO A 172 10.66 -9.18 8.83
C PRO A 172 10.99 -8.09 7.82
N THR A 173 11.30 -8.46 6.61
CA THR A 173 11.50 -7.52 5.48
C THR A 173 10.25 -6.66 5.34
N ARG A 174 10.30 -5.48 5.88
CA ARG A 174 9.20 -4.53 5.87
C ARG A 174 8.98 -4.08 4.45
N VAL A 175 7.84 -4.40 3.88
CA VAL A 175 7.32 -3.62 2.77
C VAL A 175 6.94 -2.28 3.38
N ILE A 176 7.86 -1.37 3.30
CA ILE A 176 8.01 -0.17 4.13
C ILE A 176 6.73 0.68 4.13
N CYS A 177 6.12 0.90 2.95
CA CYS A 177 4.95 1.74 2.78
C CYS A 177 3.69 1.19 3.48
N SER A 178 3.40 -0.11 3.34
CA SER A 178 2.21 -0.73 3.92
C SER A 178 2.31 -1.00 5.42
N THR A 179 3.53 -1.20 5.95
CA THR A 179 3.75 -1.47 7.38
C THR A 179 3.28 -0.32 8.25
N ARG A 180 3.63 0.94 7.90
CA ARG A 180 3.22 2.10 8.71
C ARG A 180 1.73 2.35 8.62
N ILE A 181 1.15 2.22 7.43
CA ILE A 181 -0.30 2.32 7.24
C ILE A 181 -1.01 1.23 8.07
N ALA A 182 -0.47 0.00 8.07
CA ALA A 182 -1.04 -1.08 8.87
C ALA A 182 -0.99 -0.77 10.38
N GLN A 183 0.11 -0.19 10.89
CA GLN A 183 0.21 0.26 12.27
C GLN A 183 -0.81 1.34 12.61
N ALA A 184 -1.04 2.29 11.69
CA ALA A 184 -2.04 3.34 11.88
C ALA A 184 -3.47 2.77 12.00
N PHE A 185 -3.84 1.76 11.21
CA PHE A 185 -5.12 1.08 11.36
C PHE A 185 -5.18 0.22 12.62
N GLN A 186 -4.08 -0.42 12.99
CA GLN A 186 -4.01 -1.22 14.22
C GLN A 186 -4.13 -0.36 15.48
N SER A 187 -3.70 0.91 15.47
CA SER A 187 -3.84 1.80 16.63
C SER A 187 -5.31 2.07 17.02
N VAL A 188 -6.20 1.97 16.05
CA VAL A 188 -7.66 2.05 16.27
C VAL A 188 -8.34 0.68 16.25
N ALA A 189 -7.57 -0.41 16.42
CA ALA A 189 -8.05 -1.79 16.38
C ALA A 189 -8.79 -2.19 15.09
N TYR A 190 -8.54 -1.48 13.97
CA TYR A 190 -9.20 -1.74 12.70
C TYR A 190 -8.58 -2.94 11.98
N PRO A 191 -9.37 -3.96 11.56
CA PRO A 191 -8.85 -5.14 10.88
C PRO A 191 -8.52 -4.82 9.40
N ILE A 192 -7.34 -5.23 8.93
CA ILE A 192 -6.99 -5.13 7.51
C ILE A 192 -7.25 -6.48 6.83
N LEU A 193 -6.52 -7.51 7.25
CA LEU A 193 -6.68 -8.88 6.77
C LEU A 193 -6.31 -9.83 7.92
N PRO A 194 -7.20 -9.99 8.92
CA PRO A 194 -6.93 -10.83 10.09
C PRO A 194 -6.92 -12.32 9.70
N ARG A 195 -6.33 -13.14 10.55
CA ARG A 195 -6.54 -14.59 10.52
C ARG A 195 -7.83 -14.86 11.28
N ILE A 196 -8.80 -15.50 10.63
CA ILE A 196 -10.08 -15.85 11.23
C ILE A 196 -9.97 -17.26 11.81
N GLU A 197 -10.29 -17.40 13.09
CA GLU A 197 -10.49 -18.68 13.75
C GLU A 197 -11.98 -18.84 14.05
N ARG A 198 -12.57 -19.96 13.58
CA ARG A 198 -13.97 -20.28 13.83
C ARG A 198 -14.06 -21.28 14.96
N LEU A 199 -14.65 -20.86 16.07
CA LEU A 199 -14.97 -21.72 17.18
C LEU A 199 -16.42 -22.15 17.07
N THR A 200 -16.66 -23.49 16.96
CA THR A 200 -18.01 -24.05 17.01
C THR A 200 -18.28 -24.47 18.44
N GLU A 201 -19.13 -23.76 19.15
CA GLU A 201 -19.57 -24.13 20.49
C GLU A 201 -20.87 -24.94 20.38
N LYS A 202 -20.82 -26.23 20.71
CA LYS A 202 -22.00 -27.07 20.89
C LYS A 202 -22.54 -26.85 22.29
N LYS A 203 -23.57 -26.04 22.44
CA LYS A 203 -24.16 -25.72 23.74
C LYS A 203 -25.15 -26.74 24.27
N CYS A 204 -25.78 -27.57 23.43
CA CYS A 204 -26.60 -28.75 23.80
C CYS A 204 -27.03 -29.52 22.55
N GLU A 205 -27.55 -30.76 22.71
CA GLU A 205 -28.00 -31.63 21.58
C GLU A 205 -29.21 -31.09 20.79
N GLN A 206 -29.90 -30.07 21.29
CA GLN A 206 -31.10 -29.47 20.67
C GLN A 206 -30.94 -27.99 20.30
N CYS A 207 -29.76 -27.40 20.51
CA CYS A 207 -29.51 -25.98 20.23
C CYS A 207 -28.78 -25.81 18.89
N HIS A 208 -29.13 -24.76 18.17
CA HIS A 208 -28.41 -24.37 16.96
C HIS A 208 -26.92 -24.13 17.28
N GLU A 209 -26.02 -24.66 16.42
CA GLU A 209 -24.59 -24.40 16.52
C GLU A 209 -24.34 -22.88 16.43
N THR A 210 -23.72 -22.32 17.45
CA THR A 210 -23.29 -20.91 17.41
C THR A 210 -21.83 -20.87 16.96
N VAL A 211 -21.60 -20.34 15.78
CA VAL A 211 -20.24 -20.12 15.27
C VAL A 211 -19.75 -18.77 15.75
N ARG A 212 -18.72 -18.76 16.56
CA ARG A 212 -18.03 -17.55 16.98
C ARG A 212 -16.74 -17.38 16.19
N GLU A 213 -16.61 -16.25 15.52
CA GLU A 213 -15.38 -15.91 14.81
C GLU A 213 -14.47 -15.06 15.70
N ILE A 214 -13.23 -15.50 15.86
CA ILE A 214 -12.17 -14.74 16.54
C ILE A 214 -11.21 -14.22 15.48
N LEU A 215 -11.00 -12.91 15.46
CA LEU A 215 -10.07 -12.25 14.56
C LEU A 215 -8.69 -12.11 15.23
N HIS A 216 -7.69 -12.80 14.71
CA HIS A 216 -6.31 -12.66 15.15
C HIS A 216 -5.61 -11.59 14.32
N ILE A 217 -5.13 -10.54 14.99
CA ILE A 217 -4.39 -9.46 14.34
C ILE A 217 -3.04 -10.01 13.86
N ARG A 218 -2.72 -9.81 12.59
CA ARG A 218 -1.40 -10.12 12.04
C ARG A 218 -0.40 -9.05 12.44
N HIS A 219 0.87 -9.44 12.59
CA HIS A 219 1.93 -8.47 12.81
C HIS A 219 2.00 -7.49 11.62
N HIS A 220 2.10 -6.19 11.90
CA HIS A 220 2.05 -5.12 10.90
C HIS A 220 3.10 -5.25 9.78
N SER A 221 4.26 -5.84 10.07
CA SER A 221 5.33 -6.07 9.08
C SER A 221 4.98 -7.08 7.98
N LEU A 222 3.90 -7.84 8.14
CA LEU A 222 3.46 -8.85 7.17
C LEU A 222 2.47 -8.29 6.14
N PHE A 223 2.06 -7.02 6.27
CA PHE A 223 1.14 -6.42 5.33
C PHE A 223 1.86 -5.87 4.10
N THR A 224 1.26 -6.13 2.96
CA THR A 224 1.69 -5.65 1.64
C THR A 224 0.60 -4.74 1.05
N PRO A 225 0.89 -3.93 0.03
CA PRO A 225 -0.15 -3.13 -0.63
C PRO A 225 -1.36 -3.95 -1.10
N ARG A 226 -1.12 -5.18 -1.57
CA ARG A 226 -2.18 -6.12 -1.95
C ARG A 226 -3.18 -6.41 -0.84
N ASP A 227 -2.74 -6.44 0.42
CA ASP A 227 -3.60 -6.86 1.52
C ASP A 227 -4.75 -5.87 1.78
N PHE A 228 -4.59 -4.60 1.41
CA PHE A 228 -5.67 -3.62 1.40
C PHE A 228 -6.66 -3.84 0.26
N ASP A 229 -6.18 -4.28 -0.93
CA ASP A 229 -7.00 -4.55 -2.10
C ASP A 229 -7.93 -5.77 -1.92
N VAL A 230 -7.41 -6.82 -1.25
CA VAL A 230 -8.16 -8.06 -1.04
C VAL A 230 -8.87 -8.11 0.32
N SER A 231 -8.75 -7.07 1.12
CA SER A 231 -9.38 -6.99 2.44
C SER A 231 -10.90 -6.92 2.33
N PRO A 232 -11.65 -7.72 3.09
CA PRO A 232 -13.10 -7.62 3.14
C PRO A 232 -13.60 -6.38 3.92
N TYR A 233 -12.69 -5.64 4.56
CA TYR A 233 -12.99 -4.46 5.37
C TYR A 233 -12.72 -3.14 4.63
N PHE A 234 -12.24 -3.21 3.39
CA PHE A 234 -11.99 -2.04 2.55
C PHE A 234 -12.86 -2.07 1.29
N GLU A 235 -13.56 -0.99 1.04
CA GLU A 235 -14.29 -0.77 -0.21
C GLU A 235 -13.35 -0.28 -1.30
N ILE A 236 -13.51 -0.81 -2.50
CA ILE A 236 -12.77 -0.33 -3.67
C ILE A 236 -13.56 0.82 -4.31
N ILE A 237 -13.02 2.02 -4.22
CA ILE A 237 -13.61 3.22 -4.81
C ILE A 237 -13.04 3.44 -6.21
N LYS A 238 -13.92 3.48 -7.20
CA LYS A 238 -13.58 3.78 -8.60
C LYS A 238 -14.10 5.19 -8.95
N PRO A 239 -13.22 6.17 -9.17
CA PRO A 239 -13.63 7.56 -9.40
C PRO A 239 -14.63 7.72 -10.54
N THR A 240 -14.41 7.01 -11.65
CA THR A 240 -15.31 7.02 -12.80
C THR A 240 -16.75 6.61 -12.46
N ILE A 241 -16.91 5.56 -11.62
CA ILE A 241 -18.24 5.07 -11.22
C ILE A 241 -18.88 6.05 -10.23
N GLN A 242 -18.11 6.58 -9.27
CA GLN A 242 -18.60 7.53 -8.28
C GLN A 242 -19.12 8.83 -8.91
N ARG A 243 -18.59 9.20 -10.07
CA ARG A 243 -19.03 10.39 -10.84
C ARG A 243 -20.21 10.15 -11.77
N GLY A 244 -20.79 8.95 -11.75
CA GLY A 244 -21.96 8.63 -12.57
C GLY A 244 -21.58 8.17 -13.98
N PHE A 245 -20.80 7.10 -14.10
CA PHE A 245 -20.44 6.50 -15.38
C PHE A 245 -21.65 5.97 -16.15
N ASP A 246 -21.81 6.42 -17.40
CA ASP A 246 -22.78 5.88 -18.35
C ASP A 246 -22.03 5.38 -19.61
N HIS A 247 -22.04 4.07 -19.83
CA HIS A 247 -21.37 3.44 -20.99
C HIS A 247 -21.95 3.86 -22.34
N ARG A 248 -23.20 4.36 -22.39
CA ARG A 248 -23.86 4.81 -23.62
C ARG A 248 -23.28 6.14 -24.13
N GLN A 249 -22.58 6.89 -23.28
CA GLN A 249 -21.93 8.16 -23.63
C GLN A 249 -20.51 7.95 -24.19
N LEU A 250 -20.04 6.70 -24.27
CA LEU A 250 -18.72 6.39 -24.81
C LEU A 250 -18.73 6.42 -26.33
N THR A 251 -17.73 7.07 -26.90
CA THR A 251 -17.44 7.02 -28.33
C THR A 251 -16.39 5.95 -28.61
N TRP A 252 -16.74 4.95 -29.42
CA TRP A 252 -15.83 3.87 -29.79
C TRP A 252 -15.09 4.23 -31.08
N ASN A 253 -13.77 4.06 -31.09
CA ASN A 253 -12.99 4.18 -32.32
C ASN A 253 -12.96 2.80 -32.99
N GLU A 254 -13.79 2.64 -34.02
CA GLU A 254 -13.95 1.37 -34.76
C GLU A 254 -12.70 0.97 -35.56
N THR A 255 -11.78 1.92 -35.82
CA THR A 255 -10.56 1.63 -36.60
C THR A 255 -9.52 0.83 -35.84
N ALA A 256 -9.56 0.82 -34.49
CA ALA A 256 -8.61 0.09 -33.66
C ALA A 256 -8.91 -1.43 -33.53
N VAL A 257 -10.09 -1.89 -33.98
CA VAL A 257 -10.54 -3.30 -33.82
C VAL A 257 -10.12 -4.18 -35.01
N ARG A 258 -9.56 -3.62 -36.06
CA ARG A 258 -9.22 -4.33 -37.32
C ARG A 258 -7.71 -4.51 -37.55
N SER A 259 -6.88 -4.32 -36.54
CA SER A 259 -5.43 -4.57 -36.63
C SER A 259 -4.96 -5.78 -35.82
#